data_6dd42e611eb58ff0d6040677d1275989
#
_entry.id   6dd42e611eb58ff0d6040677d1275989
#
_cell.length_a   1.000
_cell.length_b   1.000
_cell.length_c   1.000
_cell.angle_alpha   90.00
_cell.angle_beta   90.00
_cell.angle_gamma   90.00
#
_symmetry.space_group_name_H-M   'P 1'
#
loop_
_entity.id
_entity.type
_entity.pdbx_description
1 polymer ?
#
loop_
_entity_poly.entity_id
_entity_poly.type
_entity_poly.pdbx_seq_one_letter_code
_entity_poly.pdbx_strand_id
1 'polypeptide(L)'
;LPAYGLLLIGPAGTGKSQIAYAVARILKLPWTTLDMSSINDSKQLTGSPRIYANAKPGIIMEAFSMAGASNLVFIINELDKANSGKGNPADVLLTLLDNLGFTDNYMECMIPTGGVYPIATANDRDQISAPLMSRFAVIDIPDYTAEEKKVIFSRFSLPKVLKRMHMEESECIITEGALE
;
A
#
# COMPACT_ATOMS: atom_id res chain seq x y z
N LEU A 1 9.56 11.39 18.39
CA LEU A 1 8.49 10.40 18.40
C LEU A 1 8.84 9.36 17.34
N PRO A 2 8.84 8.06 17.65
CA PRO A 2 8.93 7.08 16.60
C PRO A 2 7.74 7.31 15.68
N ALA A 3 8.02 7.50 14.37
CA ALA A 3 6.98 7.64 13.38
C ALA A 3 6.32 6.26 13.22
N TYR A 4 5.27 6.00 14.01
CA TYR A 4 4.46 4.82 13.78
C TYR A 4 3.78 4.95 12.42
N GLY A 5 3.90 3.90 11.61
CA GLY A 5 3.09 3.76 10.42
C GLY A 5 1.61 3.61 10.78
N LEU A 6 0.74 3.83 9.83
CA LEU A 6 -0.69 3.54 9.95
C LEU A 6 -1.01 2.21 9.26
N LEU A 7 -1.67 1.29 9.96
CA LEU A 7 -2.11 0.01 9.39
C LEU A 7 -3.63 -0.10 9.42
N LEU A 8 -4.22 -0.21 8.24
CA LEU A 8 -5.66 -0.41 8.05
C LEU A 8 -5.94 -1.90 7.86
N ILE A 9 -6.64 -2.52 8.80
CA ILE A 9 -7.00 -3.95 8.76
C ILE A 9 -8.51 -4.10 8.61
N GLY A 10 -8.94 -5.00 7.75
CA GLY A 10 -10.35 -5.33 7.58
C GLY A 10 -10.60 -6.18 6.34
N PRO A 11 -11.84 -6.62 6.11
CA PRO A 11 -12.20 -7.48 4.99
C PRO A 11 -11.81 -6.91 3.62
N ALA A 12 -11.65 -7.78 2.65
CA ALA A 12 -11.41 -7.35 1.27
C ALA A 12 -12.57 -6.50 0.75
N GLY A 13 -12.28 -5.51 -0.09
CA GLY A 13 -13.32 -4.66 -0.68
C GLY A 13 -13.82 -3.50 0.19
N THR A 14 -13.32 -3.32 1.42
CA THR A 14 -13.75 -2.23 2.32
C THR A 14 -13.11 -0.87 2.00
N GLY A 15 -12.36 -0.76 0.91
CA GLY A 15 -11.80 0.52 0.47
C GLY A 15 -10.54 0.98 1.21
N LYS A 16 -9.86 0.12 1.95
CA LYS A 16 -8.64 0.44 2.72
C LYS A 16 -7.59 1.20 1.89
N SER A 17 -7.29 0.72 0.69
CA SER A 17 -6.33 1.39 -0.20
C SER A 17 -6.82 2.80 -0.62
N GLN A 18 -8.13 3.00 -0.79
CA GLN A 18 -8.68 4.34 -1.09
C GLN A 18 -8.52 5.30 0.08
N ILE A 19 -8.65 4.79 1.31
CA ILE A 19 -8.39 5.57 2.54
C ILE A 19 -6.91 5.96 2.58
N ALA A 20 -5.99 5.02 2.33
CA ALA A 20 -4.55 5.28 2.27
C ALA A 20 -4.20 6.37 1.24
N TYR A 21 -4.76 6.31 0.04
CA TYR A 21 -4.58 7.35 -0.98
C TYR A 21 -5.18 8.70 -0.55
N ALA A 22 -6.33 8.70 0.11
CA ALA A 22 -6.95 9.93 0.59
C ALA A 22 -6.07 10.60 1.65
N VAL A 23 -5.51 9.85 2.58
CA VAL A 23 -4.57 10.37 3.59
C VAL A 23 -3.33 10.95 2.92
N ALA A 24 -2.73 10.26 1.96
CA ALA A 24 -1.57 10.76 1.22
C ALA A 24 -1.87 12.11 0.52
N ARG A 25 -3.04 12.26 -0.09
CA ARG A 25 -3.48 13.52 -0.71
C ARG A 25 -3.66 14.65 0.30
N ILE A 26 -4.23 14.35 1.48
CA ILE A 26 -4.42 15.34 2.55
C ILE A 26 -3.07 15.84 3.05
N LEU A 27 -2.09 14.96 3.20
CA LEU A 27 -0.74 15.31 3.62
C LEU A 27 0.01 16.14 2.57
N LYS A 28 -0.45 16.17 1.32
CA LYS A 28 0.20 16.87 0.19
C LYS A 28 1.67 16.49 0.00
N LEU A 29 2.01 15.26 0.33
CA LEU A 29 3.32 14.69 0.10
C LEU A 29 3.31 13.82 -1.18
N PRO A 30 4.44 13.69 -1.86
CA PRO A 30 4.59 12.66 -2.87
C PRO A 30 4.34 11.28 -2.23
N TRP A 31 3.78 10.37 -3.00
CA TRP A 31 3.47 9.05 -2.50
C TRP A 31 3.79 7.97 -3.55
N THR A 32 4.08 6.80 -3.08
CA THR A 32 4.31 5.61 -3.89
C THR A 32 3.59 4.41 -3.30
N THR A 33 3.42 3.37 -4.10
CA THR A 33 2.77 2.13 -3.68
C THR A 33 3.71 0.94 -3.83
N LEU A 34 3.64 0.06 -2.85
CA LEU A 34 4.26 -1.25 -2.85
C LEU A 34 3.17 -2.29 -2.61
N ASP A 35 3.05 -3.26 -3.50
CA ASP A 35 2.10 -4.35 -3.37
C ASP A 35 2.83 -5.63 -2.97
N MET A 36 2.62 -6.07 -1.72
CA MET A 36 3.32 -7.22 -1.17
C MET A 36 2.90 -8.54 -1.80
N SER A 37 1.72 -8.63 -2.40
CA SER A 37 1.28 -9.83 -3.12
C SER A 37 2.11 -10.11 -4.38
N SER A 38 2.74 -9.08 -4.94
CA SER A 38 3.62 -9.21 -6.12
C SER A 38 5.07 -9.53 -5.77
N ILE A 39 5.46 -9.48 -4.49
CA ILE A 39 6.83 -9.66 -4.03
C ILE A 39 7.08 -11.13 -3.66
N ASN A 40 7.92 -11.79 -4.45
CA ASN A 40 8.27 -13.21 -4.27
C ASN A 40 9.70 -13.43 -3.74
N ASP A 41 10.53 -12.40 -3.75
CA ASP A 41 11.92 -12.42 -3.29
C ASP A 41 12.29 -11.06 -2.70
N SER A 42 12.96 -11.06 -1.55
CA SER A 42 13.43 -9.83 -0.90
C SER A 42 14.35 -8.98 -1.78
N LYS A 43 15.06 -9.59 -2.74
CA LYS A 43 15.90 -8.90 -3.72
C LYS A 43 15.10 -7.98 -4.65
N GLN A 44 13.80 -8.24 -4.84
CA GLN A 44 12.95 -7.31 -5.58
C GLN A 44 12.81 -5.98 -4.84
N LEU A 45 12.85 -6.01 -3.51
CA LEU A 45 12.79 -4.80 -2.67
C LEU A 45 14.14 -4.09 -2.57
N THR A 46 15.22 -4.86 -2.38
CA THR A 46 16.56 -4.35 -2.05
C THR A 46 17.50 -4.19 -3.25
N GLY A 47 17.06 -4.63 -4.44
CA GLY A 47 17.94 -4.66 -5.60
C GLY A 47 18.97 -5.81 -5.58
N SER A 48 19.67 -5.95 -6.69
CA SER A 48 20.68 -7.00 -6.88
C SER A 48 22.07 -6.39 -7.07
N PRO A 49 23.13 -7.02 -6.48
CA PRO A 49 24.50 -6.52 -6.63
C PRO A 49 24.95 -6.39 -8.08
N ARG A 50 25.70 -5.34 -8.40
CA ARG A 50 26.16 -5.00 -9.76
C ARG A 50 27.06 -6.04 -10.42
N ILE A 51 27.54 -7.02 -9.68
CA ILE A 51 28.33 -8.13 -10.22
C ILE A 51 27.52 -9.06 -11.13
N TYR A 52 26.19 -9.02 -11.06
CA TYR A 52 25.31 -9.82 -11.92
C TYR A 52 24.96 -9.08 -13.22
N ALA A 53 24.95 -9.80 -14.35
CA ALA A 53 24.67 -9.21 -15.67
C ALA A 53 23.32 -8.48 -15.77
N ASN A 54 22.32 -8.95 -15.03
CA ASN A 54 20.96 -8.38 -15.01
C ASN A 54 20.67 -7.62 -13.70
N ALA A 55 21.70 -7.05 -13.06
CA ALA A 55 21.53 -6.29 -11.84
C ALA A 55 20.68 -5.04 -12.07
N LYS A 56 19.81 -4.75 -11.12
CA LYS A 56 18.94 -3.57 -11.12
C LYS A 56 18.64 -3.10 -9.70
N PRO A 57 18.30 -1.81 -9.54
CA PRO A 57 17.80 -1.29 -8.26
C PRO A 57 16.58 -2.06 -7.77
N GLY A 58 16.34 -2.01 -6.47
CA GLY A 58 15.11 -2.53 -5.88
C GLY A 58 13.94 -1.57 -6.05
N ILE A 59 12.73 -2.10 -5.88
CA ILE A 59 11.48 -1.34 -6.01
C ILE A 59 11.44 -0.17 -5.01
N ILE A 60 12.01 -0.34 -3.82
CA ILE A 60 12.09 0.74 -2.82
C ILE A 60 12.92 1.90 -3.36
N MET A 61 14.10 1.63 -3.95
CA MET A 61 14.92 2.67 -4.57
C MET A 61 14.23 3.33 -5.76
N GLU A 62 13.59 2.54 -6.61
CA GLU A 62 12.81 3.06 -7.74
C GLU A 62 11.70 4.01 -7.25
N ALA A 63 11.04 3.65 -6.15
CA ALA A 63 10.00 4.48 -5.53
C ALA A 63 10.53 5.85 -5.08
N PHE A 64 11.68 5.90 -4.42
CA PHE A 64 12.34 7.15 -4.04
C PHE A 64 12.76 7.98 -5.28
N SER A 65 13.29 7.31 -6.29
CA SER A 65 13.69 7.96 -7.55
C SER A 65 12.50 8.60 -8.26
N MET A 66 11.37 7.90 -8.35
CA MET A 66 10.14 8.42 -8.97
C MET A 66 9.52 9.56 -8.18
N ALA A 67 9.55 9.48 -6.86
CA ALA A 67 9.04 10.54 -5.98
C ALA A 67 9.91 11.81 -6.03
N GLY A 68 11.20 11.67 -6.36
CA GLY A 68 12.18 12.77 -6.36
C GLY A 68 12.38 13.41 -4.99
N ALA A 69 11.99 12.74 -3.92
CA ALA A 69 12.02 13.23 -2.55
C ALA A 69 12.25 12.10 -1.55
N SER A 70 12.86 12.39 -0.42
CA SER A 70 13.03 11.46 0.69
C SER A 70 11.90 11.52 1.73
N ASN A 71 11.07 12.57 1.69
CA ASN A 71 9.86 12.70 2.51
C ASN A 71 8.64 12.33 1.66
N LEU A 72 8.18 11.11 1.78
CA LEU A 72 7.06 10.58 1.00
C LEU A 72 6.16 9.66 1.82
N VAL A 73 4.94 9.52 1.37
CA VAL A 73 4.02 8.50 1.89
C VAL A 73 4.28 7.20 1.13
N PHE A 74 4.61 6.16 1.89
CA PHE A 74 4.84 4.81 1.35
C PHE A 74 3.60 3.95 1.63
N ILE A 75 2.80 3.70 0.61
CA ILE A 75 1.59 2.89 0.73
C ILE A 75 1.93 1.43 0.48
N ILE A 76 1.83 0.59 1.51
CA ILE A 76 2.16 -0.83 1.47
C ILE A 76 0.85 -1.62 1.45
N ASN A 77 0.47 -2.10 0.27
CA ASN A 77 -0.73 -2.91 0.12
C ASN A 77 -0.46 -4.38 0.46
N GLU A 78 -1.46 -5.03 1.07
CA GLU A 78 -1.44 -6.46 1.40
C GLU A 78 -0.24 -6.87 2.26
N LEU A 79 -0.01 -6.13 3.35
CA LEU A 79 1.10 -6.38 4.29
C LEU A 79 1.08 -7.82 4.87
N ASP A 80 -0.10 -8.43 4.98
CA ASP A 80 -0.31 -9.81 5.39
C ASP A 80 0.35 -10.84 4.44
N LYS A 81 0.76 -10.44 3.23
CA LYS A 81 1.49 -11.29 2.27
C LYS A 81 3.01 -11.15 2.37
N ALA A 82 3.52 -10.27 3.21
CA ALA A 82 4.96 -10.01 3.33
C ALA A 82 5.80 -11.21 3.79
N ASN A 83 5.20 -12.18 4.47
CA ASN A 83 5.88 -13.38 4.97
C ASN A 83 6.02 -14.51 3.93
N SER A 84 5.50 -14.36 2.72
CA SER A 84 5.40 -15.42 1.71
C SER A 84 6.43 -15.30 0.59
N GLY A 85 7.72 -15.14 0.89
CA GLY A 85 8.74 -14.99 -0.16
C GLY A 85 10.13 -15.49 0.23
N LYS A 86 11.02 -15.65 -0.76
CA LYS A 86 12.43 -15.94 -0.52
C LYS A 86 13.11 -14.75 0.16
N GLY A 87 13.97 -15.03 1.15
CA GLY A 87 14.75 -14.02 1.84
C GLY A 87 13.93 -13.09 2.74
N ASN A 88 12.71 -13.51 3.09
CA ASN A 88 11.83 -12.83 4.02
C ASN A 88 11.62 -11.32 3.70
N PRO A 89 10.75 -10.96 2.76
CA PRO A 89 10.45 -9.55 2.45
C PRO A 89 10.03 -8.70 3.66
N ALA A 90 9.45 -9.33 4.68
CA ALA A 90 9.08 -8.66 5.92
C ALA A 90 10.28 -8.04 6.65
N ASP A 91 11.45 -8.68 6.65
CA ASP A 91 12.65 -8.15 7.29
C ASP A 91 13.17 -6.88 6.59
N VAL A 92 13.02 -6.83 5.27
CA VAL A 92 13.36 -5.63 4.48
C VAL A 92 12.44 -4.47 4.86
N LEU A 93 11.15 -4.74 5.01
CA LEU A 93 10.19 -3.72 5.46
C LEU A 93 10.51 -3.24 6.87
N LEU A 94 10.93 -4.11 7.79
CA LEU A 94 11.36 -3.69 9.12
C LEU A 94 12.48 -2.65 9.06
N THR A 95 13.49 -2.89 8.23
CA THR A 95 14.60 -1.95 8.03
C THR A 95 14.12 -0.60 7.51
N LEU A 96 13.18 -0.60 6.55
CA LEU A 96 12.57 0.62 6.03
C LEU A 96 11.78 1.38 7.11
N LEU A 97 11.02 0.65 7.92
CA LEU A 97 10.11 1.20 8.93
C LEU A 97 10.86 1.71 10.18
N ASP A 98 12.05 1.23 10.45
CA ASP A 98 12.85 1.68 11.59
C ASP A 98 13.44 3.09 11.39
N ASN A 99 13.28 3.69 10.21
CA ASN A 99 13.75 5.05 9.89
C ASN A 99 15.27 5.29 10.11
N LEU A 100 16.06 4.23 10.12
CA LEU A 100 17.51 4.27 10.33
C LEU A 100 18.31 4.40 9.02
N GLY A 101 17.61 4.44 7.90
CA GLY A 101 18.17 4.40 6.56
C GLY A 101 17.97 3.05 5.91
N PHE A 102 17.96 3.05 4.59
CA PHE A 102 17.78 1.86 3.76
C PHE A 102 18.91 1.80 2.74
N THR A 103 19.54 0.63 2.61
CA THR A 103 20.62 0.42 1.63
C THR A 103 20.11 -0.45 0.50
N ASP A 104 20.19 0.09 -0.72
CA ASP A 104 19.91 -0.67 -1.93
C ASP A 104 21.20 -1.36 -2.41
N ASN A 105 21.13 -2.66 -2.75
CA ASN A 105 22.27 -3.47 -3.13
C ASN A 105 22.87 -3.10 -4.50
N TYR A 106 22.06 -2.51 -5.38
CA TYR A 106 22.53 -2.05 -6.69
C TYR A 106 23.20 -0.68 -6.58
N MET A 107 22.58 0.24 -5.83
CA MET A 107 23.11 1.59 -5.66
C MET A 107 24.31 1.66 -4.69
N GLU A 108 24.43 0.68 -3.79
CA GLU A 108 25.47 0.60 -2.76
C GLU A 108 25.58 1.87 -1.90
N CYS A 109 24.46 2.57 -1.74
CA CYS A 109 24.37 3.77 -0.92
C CYS A 109 23.18 3.71 0.02
N MET A 110 23.29 4.40 1.15
CA MET A 110 22.23 4.51 2.13
C MET A 110 21.29 5.65 1.75
N ILE A 111 19.99 5.35 1.70
CA ILE A 111 18.92 6.32 1.50
C ILE A 111 18.37 6.70 2.88
N PRO A 112 18.26 7.99 3.22
CA PRO A 112 17.65 8.41 4.48
C PRO A 112 16.14 8.11 4.45
N THR A 113 15.64 7.40 5.45
CA THR A 113 14.24 6.99 5.56
C THR A 113 13.45 7.75 6.64
N GLY A 114 14.07 8.69 7.34
CA GLY A 114 13.43 9.47 8.40
C GLY A 114 12.24 10.34 7.97
N GLY A 115 12.09 10.60 6.67
CA GLY A 115 10.95 11.31 6.08
C GLY A 115 9.87 10.38 5.46
N VAL A 116 9.96 9.09 5.67
CA VAL A 116 8.98 8.12 5.15
C VAL A 116 7.80 8.00 6.11
N TYR A 117 6.59 8.13 5.56
CA TYR A 117 5.32 7.97 6.27
C TYR A 117 4.62 6.70 5.76
N PRO A 118 4.80 5.54 6.41
CA PRO A 118 4.22 4.30 5.93
C PRO A 118 2.74 4.22 6.27
N ILE A 119 1.93 3.86 5.26
CA ILE A 119 0.52 3.50 5.42
C ILE A 119 0.33 2.13 4.81
N ALA A 120 0.02 1.15 5.65
CA ALA A 120 -0.17 -0.23 5.21
C ALA A 120 -1.65 -0.63 5.19
N THR A 121 -1.99 -1.59 4.34
CA THR A 121 -3.28 -2.25 4.33
C THR A 121 -3.11 -3.75 4.48
N ALA A 122 -4.03 -4.42 5.16
CA ALA A 122 -4.06 -5.86 5.31
C ALA A 122 -5.49 -6.38 5.43
N ASN A 123 -5.68 -7.64 5.08
CA ASN A 123 -6.97 -8.30 5.23
C ASN A 123 -6.98 -9.21 6.48
N ASP A 124 -5.85 -9.79 6.83
CA ASP A 124 -5.72 -10.76 7.91
C ASP A 124 -4.59 -10.34 8.87
N ARG A 125 -4.99 -10.07 10.12
CA ARG A 125 -4.07 -9.68 11.20
C ARG A 125 -3.09 -10.80 11.57
N ASP A 126 -3.56 -12.04 11.54
CA ASP A 126 -2.79 -13.19 12.04
C ASP A 126 -1.64 -13.58 11.10
N GLN A 127 -1.68 -13.10 9.86
CA GLN A 127 -0.61 -13.30 8.88
C GLN A 127 0.52 -12.25 9.00
N ILE A 128 0.37 -11.23 9.84
CA ILE A 128 1.37 -10.19 10.03
C ILE A 128 2.24 -10.55 11.24
N SER A 129 3.57 -10.54 11.05
CA SER A 129 4.49 -10.83 12.15
C SER A 129 4.43 -9.78 13.26
N ALA A 130 4.61 -10.21 14.51
CA ALA A 130 4.59 -9.32 15.67
C ALA A 130 5.59 -8.13 15.55
N PRO A 131 6.81 -8.30 15.01
CA PRO A 131 7.73 -7.19 14.77
C PRO A 131 7.18 -6.13 13.81
N LEU A 132 6.49 -6.52 12.74
CA LEU A 132 5.84 -5.58 11.83
C LEU A 132 4.67 -4.88 12.50
N MET A 133 3.81 -5.63 13.21
CA MET A 133 2.67 -5.06 13.92
C MET A 133 3.08 -3.96 14.91
N SER A 134 4.20 -4.15 15.62
CA SER A 134 4.67 -3.17 16.62
C SER A 134 5.08 -1.81 16.06
N ARG A 135 5.25 -1.71 14.74
CA ARG A 135 5.64 -0.47 14.04
C ARG A 135 4.47 0.33 13.49
N PHE A 136 3.26 -0.18 13.68
CA PHE A 136 2.06 0.45 13.16
C PHE A 136 1.05 0.79 14.26
N ALA A 137 0.40 1.93 14.11
CA ALA A 137 -0.87 2.20 14.76
C ALA A 137 -1.97 1.52 13.94
N VAL A 138 -2.69 0.59 14.56
CA VAL A 138 -3.70 -0.22 13.87
C VAL A 138 -5.07 0.44 13.94
N ILE A 139 -5.73 0.52 12.79
CA ILE A 139 -7.14 0.90 12.67
C ILE A 139 -7.90 -0.27 12.04
N ASP A 140 -8.86 -0.80 12.76
CA ASP A 140 -9.75 -1.84 12.26
C ASP A 140 -10.87 -1.19 11.43
N ILE A 141 -10.99 -1.65 10.18
CA ILE A 141 -12.03 -1.21 9.23
C ILE A 141 -13.10 -2.32 9.19
N PRO A 142 -14.32 -2.06 9.69
CA PRO A 142 -15.38 -3.05 9.64
C PRO A 142 -15.85 -3.30 8.21
N ASP A 143 -16.54 -4.43 8.00
CA ASP A 143 -17.25 -4.64 6.73
C ASP A 143 -18.46 -3.70 6.64
N TYR A 144 -18.80 -3.37 5.42
CA TYR A 144 -19.99 -2.57 5.14
C TYR A 144 -21.25 -3.42 5.29
N THR A 145 -22.27 -2.83 5.86
CA THR A 145 -23.64 -3.37 5.82
C THR A 145 -24.19 -3.38 4.39
N ALA A 146 -25.24 -4.15 4.14
CA ALA A 146 -25.89 -4.17 2.83
C ALA A 146 -26.36 -2.77 2.40
N GLU A 147 -26.92 -2.00 3.35
CA GLU A 147 -27.38 -0.63 3.08
C GLU A 147 -26.23 0.31 2.71
N GLU A 148 -25.10 0.22 3.43
CA GLU A 148 -23.91 1.01 3.11
C GLU A 148 -23.34 0.64 1.74
N LYS A 149 -23.33 -0.65 1.39
CA LYS A 149 -22.90 -1.14 0.06
C LYS A 149 -23.78 -0.58 -1.06
N LYS A 150 -25.10 -0.53 -0.87
CA LYS A 150 -26.05 0.12 -1.81
C LYS A 150 -25.72 1.60 -2.00
N VAL A 151 -25.47 2.32 -0.91
CA VAL A 151 -25.11 3.75 -0.97
C VAL A 151 -23.77 3.97 -1.69
N ILE A 152 -22.77 3.16 -1.38
CA ILE A 152 -21.45 3.23 -2.03
C ILE A 152 -21.58 2.95 -3.52
N PHE A 153 -22.33 1.93 -3.89
CA PHE A 153 -22.58 1.59 -5.30
C PHE A 153 -23.23 2.76 -6.03
N SER A 154 -24.36 3.25 -5.52
CA SER A 154 -25.15 4.27 -6.21
C SER A 154 -24.45 5.63 -6.30
N ARG A 155 -23.78 6.07 -5.22
CA ARG A 155 -23.19 7.42 -5.16
C ARG A 155 -21.77 7.51 -5.70
N PHE A 156 -21.00 6.40 -5.70
CA PHE A 156 -19.58 6.45 -6.03
C PHE A 156 -19.20 5.50 -7.16
N SER A 157 -19.64 4.22 -7.09
CA SER A 157 -19.18 3.22 -8.05
C SER A 157 -19.87 3.40 -9.40
N LEU A 158 -21.19 3.52 -9.41
CA LEU A 158 -21.96 3.66 -10.63
C LEU A 158 -21.60 4.91 -11.43
N PRO A 159 -21.56 6.12 -10.86
CA PRO A 159 -21.18 7.33 -11.61
C PRO A 159 -19.76 7.21 -12.19
N LYS A 160 -18.84 6.59 -11.46
CA LYS A 160 -17.47 6.36 -11.93
C LYS A 160 -17.42 5.41 -13.14
N VAL A 161 -18.24 4.36 -13.13
CA VAL A 161 -18.34 3.42 -14.26
C VAL A 161 -18.97 4.09 -15.46
N LEU A 162 -20.11 4.78 -15.29
CA LEU A 162 -20.79 5.50 -16.36
C LEU A 162 -19.87 6.52 -17.03
N LYS A 163 -19.15 7.31 -16.24
CA LYS A 163 -18.15 8.26 -16.76
C LYS A 163 -17.05 7.57 -17.58
N ARG A 164 -16.60 6.39 -17.17
CA ARG A 164 -15.61 5.60 -17.96
C ARG A 164 -16.17 5.06 -19.25
N MET A 165 -17.48 4.77 -19.28
CA MET A 165 -18.20 4.29 -20.46
C MET A 165 -18.73 5.42 -21.33
N HIS A 166 -18.49 6.69 -20.95
CA HIS A 166 -19.04 7.89 -21.59
C HIS A 166 -20.58 7.86 -21.68
N MET A 167 -21.23 7.33 -20.63
CA MET A 167 -22.68 7.29 -20.50
C MET A 167 -23.18 8.35 -19.52
N GLU A 168 -24.36 8.90 -19.80
CA GLU A 168 -25.08 9.78 -18.87
C GLU A 168 -25.84 8.96 -17.83
N GLU A 169 -26.06 9.51 -16.64
CA GLU A 169 -26.82 8.83 -15.57
C GLU A 169 -28.26 8.45 -16.00
N SER A 170 -28.84 9.26 -16.89
CA SER A 170 -30.18 9.02 -17.47
C SER A 170 -30.27 7.80 -18.40
N GLU A 171 -29.13 7.34 -18.92
CA GLU A 171 -29.06 6.19 -19.84
C GLU A 171 -28.98 4.85 -19.11
N CYS A 172 -28.82 4.87 -17.77
CA CYS A 172 -28.70 3.67 -16.95
C CYS A 172 -29.71 3.70 -15.82
N ILE A 173 -30.75 2.87 -15.92
CA ILE A 173 -31.76 2.71 -14.88
C ILE A 173 -31.46 1.41 -14.11
N ILE A 174 -31.17 1.55 -12.81
CA ILE A 174 -31.01 0.42 -11.92
C ILE A 174 -32.26 0.30 -11.07
N THR A 175 -32.94 -0.84 -11.17
CA THR A 175 -34.13 -1.14 -10.37
C THR A 175 -33.75 -1.52 -8.94
N GLU A 176 -34.66 -1.30 -7.98
CA GLU A 176 -34.44 -1.68 -6.58
C GLU A 176 -34.08 -3.17 -6.43
N GLY A 177 -34.73 -4.07 -7.16
CA GLY A 177 -34.47 -5.50 -7.14
C GLY A 177 -33.09 -5.90 -7.74
N ALA A 178 -32.40 -5.00 -8.42
CA ALA A 178 -31.03 -5.23 -8.89
C ALA A 178 -29.96 -4.81 -7.83
N LEU A 179 -30.41 -4.17 -6.76
CA LEU A 179 -29.58 -3.73 -5.63
C LEU A 179 -29.66 -4.68 -4.43
N GLU A 180 -30.53 -5.68 -4.47
CA GLU A 180 -30.66 -6.76 -3.49
C GLU A 180 -29.69 -7.91 -3.79
#